data_843acea5d70bea094e28d336442061f8
#
_entry.id   843acea5d70bea094e28d336442061f8
#
_cell.length_a   1.000
_cell.length_b   1.000
_cell.length_c   1.000
_cell.angle_alpha   90.00
_cell.angle_beta   90.00
_cell.angle_gamma   90.00
#
_symmetry.space_group_name_H-M   'P 1'
#
loop_
_entity.id
_entity.type
_entity.pdbx_description
1 polymer ?
#
loop_
_entity_poly.entity_id
_entity_poly.type
_entity_poly.pdbx_seq_one_letter_code
_entity_poly.pdbx_strand_id
1 'polypeptide(L)'
;LFRVHENATKNDLEDLPTTWGGYDKLATQSRYFHNYSNKPIIGMSGKFHTSWGEFGGFKYPEALKYEAAAMISHGARCNFGDHLHPSGQMDLDTYRNVGIAFEYIKKIEDYGIGGKPFSNIALYLTGSYDADDGVARILLEEHIEYEVISINSSQERINNFELIIIPSATISKEEVTKLKEFQNK
;
A
#
# COMPACT_ATOMS: atom_id res chain seq x y z
N LEU A 1 -12.21 4.44 -9.51
CA LEU A 1 -11.49 3.53 -8.60
C LEU A 1 -12.40 2.97 -7.50
N PHE A 2 -13.13 3.81 -6.74
CA PHE A 2 -13.97 3.37 -5.60
C PHE A 2 -14.99 2.28 -5.93
N ARG A 3 -15.75 2.42 -7.03
CA ARG A 3 -16.79 1.45 -7.42
C ARG A 3 -16.22 0.06 -7.77
N VAL A 4 -15.00 -0.03 -8.21
CA VAL A 4 -14.35 -1.32 -8.49
C VAL A 4 -14.06 -2.06 -7.20
N HIS A 5 -13.54 -1.37 -6.20
CA HIS A 5 -13.22 -1.96 -4.90
C HIS A 5 -14.45 -2.37 -4.09
N GLU A 6 -15.57 -1.67 -4.23
CA GLU A 6 -16.83 -2.04 -3.56
C GLU A 6 -17.29 -3.45 -3.91
N ASN A 7 -17.14 -3.84 -5.17
CA ASN A 7 -17.58 -5.14 -5.70
C ASN A 7 -16.49 -6.23 -5.68
N ALA A 8 -15.26 -5.89 -5.31
CA ALA A 8 -14.17 -6.84 -5.20
C ALA A 8 -14.24 -7.63 -3.88
N THR A 9 -13.74 -8.87 -3.88
CA THR A 9 -13.62 -9.68 -2.66
C THR A 9 -12.38 -9.36 -1.84
N LYS A 10 -11.40 -8.68 -2.44
CA LYS A 10 -10.11 -8.27 -1.87
C LYS A 10 -9.60 -7.01 -2.56
N ASN A 11 -8.61 -6.38 -1.98
CA ASN A 11 -7.89 -5.25 -2.58
C ASN A 11 -6.49 -5.73 -2.97
N ASP A 12 -6.22 -5.82 -4.26
CA ASP A 12 -4.88 -6.09 -4.80
C ASP A 12 -4.16 -4.77 -5.04
N LEU A 13 -3.03 -4.61 -4.37
CA LEU A 13 -2.15 -3.44 -4.51
C LEU A 13 -0.93 -3.84 -5.32
N GLU A 14 -1.03 -3.66 -6.63
CA GLU A 14 0.05 -3.96 -7.55
C GLU A 14 1.11 -2.88 -7.51
N ASP A 15 2.33 -3.30 -7.26
CA ASP A 15 3.50 -2.45 -7.28
C ASP A 15 4.72 -3.21 -7.79
N LEU A 16 5.50 -2.59 -8.66
CA LEU A 16 6.80 -3.09 -9.11
C LEU A 16 7.84 -2.01 -8.78
N PRO A 17 8.33 -1.96 -7.53
CA PRO A 17 9.08 -0.82 -7.00
C PRO A 17 10.32 -0.44 -7.79
N THR A 18 10.96 -1.41 -8.46
CA THR A 18 12.14 -1.19 -9.29
C THR A 18 11.84 -0.52 -10.64
N THR A 19 10.56 -0.44 -11.02
CA THR A 19 10.12 0.09 -12.32
C THR A 19 9.23 1.31 -12.16
N TRP A 20 8.21 1.19 -11.32
CA TRP A 20 7.21 2.23 -11.11
C TRP A 20 6.61 2.12 -9.69
N GLY A 21 6.12 3.24 -9.17
CA GLY A 21 5.50 3.31 -7.85
C GLY A 21 6.49 3.54 -6.70
N GLY A 22 7.74 3.10 -6.83
CA GLY A 22 8.73 3.17 -5.74
C GLY A 22 8.35 2.32 -4.53
N TYR A 23 9.17 2.32 -3.50
CA TYR A 23 8.95 1.54 -2.28
C TYR A 23 7.93 2.16 -1.31
N ASP A 24 7.50 3.39 -1.54
CA ASP A 24 6.62 4.16 -0.64
C ASP A 24 5.13 3.97 -0.96
N LYS A 25 4.83 3.62 -2.21
CA LYS A 25 3.45 3.54 -2.73
C LYS A 25 2.58 2.55 -1.97
N LEU A 26 3.08 1.35 -1.71
CA LEU A 26 2.35 0.32 -0.98
C LEU A 26 1.92 0.79 0.42
N ALA A 27 2.80 1.52 1.11
CA ALA A 27 2.55 2.02 2.45
C ALA A 27 1.33 2.95 2.50
N THR A 28 1.25 3.92 1.58
CA THR A 28 0.14 4.87 1.49
C THR A 28 -1.15 4.20 1.04
N GLN A 29 -1.08 3.33 0.03
CA GLN A 29 -2.25 2.62 -0.49
C GLN A 29 -2.86 1.66 0.53
N SER A 30 -2.04 0.90 1.25
CA SER A 30 -2.55 -0.03 2.27
C SER A 30 -3.23 0.72 3.41
N ARG A 31 -2.66 1.84 3.89
CA ARG A 31 -3.28 2.70 4.90
C ARG A 31 -4.64 3.24 4.43
N TYR A 32 -4.73 3.63 3.16
CA TYR A 32 -6.00 4.06 2.59
C TYR A 32 -7.06 2.95 2.62
N PHE A 33 -6.71 1.75 2.14
CA PHE A 33 -7.67 0.64 2.08
C PHE A 33 -8.04 0.09 3.46
N HIS A 34 -7.17 0.16 4.46
CA HIS A 34 -7.53 -0.16 5.84
C HIS A 34 -8.62 0.74 6.40
N ASN A 35 -8.65 2.01 5.99
CA ASN A 35 -9.68 2.95 6.41
C ASN A 35 -10.95 2.93 5.57
N TYR A 36 -10.83 2.45 4.34
CA TYR A 36 -11.94 2.44 3.38
C TYR A 36 -12.71 1.10 3.36
N SER A 37 -12.03 0.00 3.64
CA SER A 37 -12.57 -1.34 3.42
C SER A 37 -12.11 -2.31 4.49
N ASN A 38 -13.00 -3.22 4.90
CA ASN A 38 -12.64 -4.34 5.77
C ASN A 38 -12.19 -5.59 4.97
N LYS A 39 -11.96 -5.46 3.67
CA LYS A 39 -11.55 -6.56 2.81
C LYS A 39 -10.07 -6.85 2.97
N PRO A 40 -9.64 -8.11 2.76
CA PRO A 40 -8.23 -8.44 2.76
C PRO A 40 -7.45 -7.60 1.76
N ILE A 41 -6.24 -7.19 2.15
CA ILE A 41 -5.29 -6.50 1.29
C ILE A 41 -4.24 -7.50 0.86
N ILE A 42 -3.90 -7.50 -0.42
CA ILE A 42 -2.82 -8.28 -1.00
C ILE A 42 -1.86 -7.30 -1.66
N GLY A 43 -0.63 -7.26 -1.20
CA GLY A 43 0.45 -6.60 -1.91
C GLY A 43 0.95 -7.50 -3.02
N MET A 44 1.12 -6.96 -4.21
CA MET A 44 1.64 -7.70 -5.35
C MET A 44 2.89 -7.02 -5.89
N SER A 45 3.97 -7.78 -5.98
CA SER A 45 5.18 -7.45 -6.71
C SER A 45 5.50 -8.57 -7.70
N GLY A 46 6.65 -8.53 -8.33
CA GLY A 46 7.05 -9.56 -9.31
C GLY A 46 8.51 -9.95 -9.17
N LYS A 47 8.85 -11.07 -9.78
CA LYS A 47 10.24 -11.51 -9.94
C LYS A 47 11.08 -10.56 -10.77
N PHE A 48 10.42 -9.71 -11.54
CA PHE A 48 11.00 -8.88 -12.60
C PHE A 48 11.87 -7.77 -12.02
N HIS A 49 13.03 -7.56 -12.63
CA HIS A 49 13.96 -6.51 -12.24
C HIS A 49 13.55 -5.16 -12.85
N THR A 50 13.20 -5.14 -14.13
CA THR A 50 12.91 -3.89 -14.84
C THR A 50 11.45 -3.68 -15.18
N SER A 51 10.71 -4.75 -15.58
CA SER A 51 9.31 -4.60 -16.02
C SER A 51 8.60 -5.94 -16.02
N TRP A 52 7.28 -5.93 -15.98
CA TRP A 52 6.46 -7.11 -16.23
C TRP A 52 6.80 -7.75 -17.56
N GLY A 53 6.96 -9.08 -17.57
CA GLY A 53 7.28 -9.83 -18.77
C GLY A 53 8.76 -9.84 -19.16
N GLU A 54 9.63 -9.29 -18.34
CA GLU A 54 11.08 -9.38 -18.55
C GLU A 54 11.55 -10.83 -18.50
N PHE A 55 12.18 -11.31 -19.59
CA PHE A 55 12.80 -12.64 -19.65
C PHE A 55 14.23 -12.60 -19.13
N GLY A 56 14.58 -13.61 -18.28
CA GLY A 56 15.94 -13.79 -17.78
C GLY A 56 16.37 -12.82 -16.68
N GLY A 57 15.56 -11.83 -16.34
CA GLY A 57 15.81 -10.92 -15.23
C GLY A 57 15.29 -11.50 -13.91
N PHE A 58 16.09 -11.34 -12.86
CA PHE A 58 15.73 -11.74 -11.50
C PHE A 58 15.99 -10.60 -10.53
N LYS A 59 15.07 -10.39 -9.60
CA LYS A 59 15.38 -9.64 -8.40
C LYS A 59 16.27 -10.47 -7.48
N TYR A 60 17.14 -9.80 -6.75
CA TYR A 60 17.86 -10.45 -5.67
C TYR A 60 16.86 -10.96 -4.60
N PRO A 61 17.13 -12.12 -3.97
CA PRO A 61 16.28 -12.65 -2.91
C PRO A 61 16.02 -11.65 -1.78
N GLU A 62 17.01 -10.81 -1.45
CA GLU A 62 16.90 -9.77 -0.43
C GLU A 62 15.90 -8.68 -0.82
N ALA A 63 15.81 -8.30 -2.10
CA ALA A 63 14.82 -7.35 -2.57
C ALA A 63 13.40 -7.93 -2.46
N LEU A 64 13.21 -9.19 -2.89
CA LEU A 64 11.93 -9.90 -2.72
C LEU A 64 11.55 -10.03 -1.25
N LYS A 65 12.51 -10.33 -0.39
CA LYS A 65 12.31 -10.41 1.05
C LYS A 65 11.90 -9.08 1.66
N TYR A 66 12.54 -7.98 1.24
CA TYR A 66 12.19 -6.63 1.69
C TYR A 66 10.78 -6.27 1.26
N GLU A 67 10.44 -6.47 -0.01
CA GLU A 67 9.11 -6.17 -0.55
C GLU A 67 8.02 -6.99 0.16
N ALA A 68 8.27 -8.29 0.38
CA ALA A 68 7.35 -9.13 1.12
C ALA A 68 7.21 -8.70 2.59
N ALA A 69 8.30 -8.34 3.25
CA ALA A 69 8.27 -7.85 4.62
C ALA A 69 7.50 -6.52 4.72
N ALA A 70 7.66 -5.62 3.74
CA ALA A 70 6.89 -4.38 3.67
C ALA A 70 5.39 -4.65 3.51
N MET A 71 4.99 -5.64 2.69
CA MET A 71 3.59 -6.04 2.58
C MET A 71 3.02 -6.49 3.94
N ILE A 72 3.74 -7.37 4.64
CA ILE A 72 3.33 -7.85 5.97
C ILE A 72 3.25 -6.72 6.99
N SER A 73 4.23 -5.82 7.02
CA SER A 73 4.26 -4.70 7.98
C SER A 73 3.08 -3.74 7.82
N HIS A 74 2.50 -3.70 6.61
CA HIS A 74 1.31 -2.91 6.30
C HIS A 74 0.00 -3.72 6.35
N GLY A 75 0.01 -4.89 6.99
CA GLY A 75 -1.18 -5.71 7.18
C GLY A 75 -1.65 -6.47 5.93
N ALA A 76 -0.87 -6.44 4.85
CA ALA A 76 -1.20 -7.10 3.59
C ALA A 76 -0.64 -8.52 3.54
N ARG A 77 -1.23 -9.36 2.69
CA ARG A 77 -0.67 -10.64 2.26
C ARG A 77 0.25 -10.42 1.08
N CYS A 78 1.19 -11.35 0.86
CA CYS A 78 2.16 -11.25 -0.21
C CYS A 78 1.73 -12.03 -1.46
N ASN A 79 1.96 -11.43 -2.62
CA ASN A 79 1.86 -12.08 -3.92
C ASN A 79 3.05 -11.67 -4.79
N PHE A 80 3.68 -12.65 -5.45
CA PHE A 80 4.74 -12.40 -6.42
C PHE A 80 4.32 -12.92 -7.79
N GLY A 81 4.28 -12.00 -8.75
CA GLY A 81 4.00 -12.32 -10.14
C GLY A 81 5.20 -12.91 -10.86
N ASP A 82 4.92 -13.87 -11.72
CA ASP A 82 5.84 -14.46 -12.67
C ASP A 82 5.18 -14.43 -14.05
N HIS A 83 5.92 -14.78 -15.08
CA HIS A 83 5.36 -15.01 -16.43
C HIS A 83 5.55 -16.46 -16.83
N LEU A 84 4.65 -16.96 -17.64
CA LEU A 84 4.77 -18.29 -18.20
C LEU A 84 5.76 -18.25 -19.37
N HIS A 85 6.82 -19.03 -19.27
CA HIS A 85 7.77 -19.20 -20.37
C HIS A 85 7.08 -19.84 -21.59
N PRO A 86 7.44 -19.46 -22.84
CA PRO A 86 6.85 -20.05 -24.05
C PRO A 86 6.89 -21.58 -24.12
N SER A 87 7.86 -22.22 -23.47
CA SER A 87 7.95 -23.67 -23.33
C SER A 87 6.89 -24.29 -22.41
N GLY A 88 6.14 -23.47 -21.65
CA GLY A 88 5.23 -23.94 -20.61
C GLY A 88 5.92 -24.46 -19.34
N GLN A 89 7.23 -24.31 -19.24
CA GLN A 89 7.99 -24.72 -18.06
C GLN A 89 8.25 -23.53 -17.14
N MET A 90 8.18 -23.78 -15.85
CA MET A 90 8.47 -22.78 -14.83
C MET A 90 9.98 -22.64 -14.64
N ASP A 91 10.43 -21.42 -14.40
CA ASP A 91 11.83 -21.16 -14.08
C ASP A 91 12.08 -21.43 -12.58
N LEU A 92 12.80 -22.53 -12.31
CA LEU A 92 13.06 -22.97 -10.95
C LEU A 92 13.92 -22.00 -10.13
N ASP A 93 14.77 -21.20 -10.77
CA ASP A 93 15.58 -20.21 -10.06
C ASP A 93 14.74 -19.05 -9.57
N THR A 94 13.71 -18.65 -10.31
CA THR A 94 12.67 -17.73 -9.82
C THR A 94 12.05 -18.27 -8.53
N TYR A 95 11.64 -19.51 -8.52
CA TYR A 95 10.95 -20.10 -7.35
C TYR A 95 11.88 -20.32 -6.16
N ARG A 96 13.16 -20.55 -6.37
CA ARG A 96 14.15 -20.55 -5.28
C ARG A 96 14.27 -19.18 -4.63
N ASN A 97 14.39 -18.13 -5.44
CA ASN A 97 14.50 -16.74 -4.93
C ASN A 97 13.24 -16.32 -4.17
N VAL A 98 12.07 -16.59 -4.73
CA VAL A 98 10.78 -16.31 -4.06
C VAL A 98 10.64 -17.15 -2.78
N GLY A 99 11.07 -18.39 -2.81
CA GLY A 99 11.06 -19.29 -1.65
C GLY A 99 11.84 -18.73 -0.46
N ILE A 100 13.01 -18.12 -0.70
CA ILE A 100 13.81 -17.48 0.36
C ILE A 100 13.01 -16.34 1.03
N ALA A 101 12.28 -15.54 0.25
CA ALA A 101 11.42 -14.51 0.79
C ALA A 101 10.27 -15.11 1.62
N PHE A 102 9.57 -16.12 1.11
CA PHE A 102 8.48 -16.77 1.83
C PHE A 102 8.92 -17.52 3.09
N GLU A 103 10.10 -18.10 3.12
CA GLU A 103 10.67 -18.68 4.34
C GLU A 103 10.87 -17.63 5.46
N TYR A 104 11.23 -16.41 5.09
CA TYR A 104 11.30 -15.31 6.04
C TYR A 104 9.89 -14.86 6.46
N ILE A 105 8.96 -14.72 5.52
CA ILE A 105 7.60 -14.31 5.81
C ILE A 105 6.91 -15.24 6.81
N LYS A 106 7.06 -16.54 6.68
CA LYS A 106 6.54 -17.52 7.65
C LYS A 106 6.92 -17.24 9.11
N LYS A 107 8.00 -16.49 9.33
CA LYS A 107 8.45 -16.15 10.69
C LYS A 107 7.80 -14.89 11.24
N ILE A 108 7.25 -14.03 10.36
CA ILE A 108 6.73 -12.71 10.73
C ILE A 108 5.25 -12.52 10.39
N GLU A 109 4.64 -13.40 9.59
CA GLU A 109 3.27 -13.21 9.10
C GLU A 109 2.22 -13.09 10.21
N ASP A 110 2.39 -13.82 11.30
CA ASP A 110 1.49 -13.78 12.46
C ASP A 110 1.49 -12.41 13.17
N TYR A 111 2.53 -11.62 12.99
CA TYR A 111 2.66 -10.30 13.60
C TYR A 111 2.07 -9.16 12.75
N GLY A 112 1.85 -9.40 11.46
CA GLY A 112 1.49 -8.34 10.54
C GLY A 112 0.21 -8.56 9.75
N ILE A 113 -0.06 -9.76 9.25
CA ILE A 113 -1.23 -10.04 8.40
C ILE A 113 -2.53 -9.65 9.14
N GLY A 114 -3.31 -8.78 8.47
CA GLY A 114 -4.56 -8.27 9.03
C GLY A 114 -4.39 -7.21 10.10
N GLY A 115 -3.13 -6.81 10.39
CA GLY A 115 -2.83 -5.64 11.20
C GLY A 115 -3.41 -4.38 10.57
N LYS A 116 -3.77 -3.41 11.42
CA LYS A 116 -4.28 -2.11 10.97
C LYS A 116 -3.33 -1.01 11.44
N PRO A 117 -3.13 0.05 10.64
CA PRO A 117 -2.38 1.20 11.10
C PRO A 117 -3.05 1.78 12.36
N PHE A 118 -2.25 2.28 13.25
CA PHE A 118 -2.70 2.97 14.46
C PHE A 118 -1.94 4.28 14.59
N SER A 119 -2.66 5.38 14.41
CA SER A 119 -2.11 6.73 14.57
C SER A 119 -3.22 7.71 14.94
N ASN A 120 -2.86 8.77 15.65
CA ASN A 120 -3.71 9.92 15.89
C ASN A 120 -3.54 11.02 14.80
N ILE A 121 -2.69 10.78 13.80
CA ILE A 121 -2.43 11.65 12.66
C ILE A 121 -3.05 11.05 11.42
N ALA A 122 -3.76 11.86 10.65
CA ALA A 122 -4.28 11.47 9.35
C ALA A 122 -3.74 12.34 8.22
N LEU A 123 -3.40 11.70 7.11
CA LEU A 123 -3.19 12.34 5.82
C LEU A 123 -4.50 12.34 5.04
N TYR A 124 -5.00 13.50 4.68
CA TYR A 124 -6.21 13.64 3.87
C TYR A 124 -5.84 13.66 2.39
N LEU A 125 -6.33 12.68 1.63
CA LEU A 125 -6.14 12.64 0.18
C LEU A 125 -7.02 13.68 -0.51
N THR A 126 -6.37 14.65 -1.14
CA THR A 126 -7.02 15.75 -1.85
C THR A 126 -7.30 15.45 -3.31
N GLY A 127 -6.73 14.36 -3.83
CA GLY A 127 -6.74 14.03 -5.26
C GLY A 127 -5.67 14.74 -6.08
N SER A 128 -4.84 15.57 -5.44
CA SER A 128 -3.63 16.12 -6.03
C SER A 128 -2.49 15.13 -5.83
N TYR A 129 -2.26 14.29 -6.83
CA TYR A 129 -1.32 13.16 -6.71
C TYR A 129 0.06 13.58 -6.19
N ASP A 130 0.66 14.62 -6.78
CA ASP A 130 2.00 15.06 -6.40
C ASP A 130 2.06 15.63 -4.96
N ALA A 131 1.03 16.34 -4.54
CA ALA A 131 0.97 16.90 -3.20
C ALA A 131 0.70 15.82 -2.14
N ASP A 132 -0.25 14.93 -2.42
CA ASP A 132 -0.62 13.83 -1.52
C ASP A 132 0.56 12.87 -1.34
N ASP A 133 1.23 12.47 -2.44
CA ASP A 133 2.38 11.58 -2.43
C ASP A 133 3.61 12.23 -1.78
N GLY A 134 3.86 13.51 -2.06
CA GLY A 134 4.97 14.25 -1.47
C GLY A 134 4.88 14.34 0.05
N VAL A 135 3.70 14.60 0.61
CA VAL A 135 3.51 14.63 2.06
C VAL A 135 3.57 13.22 2.66
N ALA A 136 2.95 12.23 1.99
CA ALA A 136 3.05 10.83 2.42
C ALA A 136 4.50 10.37 2.54
N ARG A 137 5.33 10.73 1.56
CA ARG A 137 6.74 10.42 1.52
C ARG A 137 7.52 11.08 2.66
N ILE A 138 7.27 12.36 2.94
CA ILE A 138 7.88 13.05 4.08
C ILE A 138 7.57 12.32 5.38
N LEU A 139 6.31 11.95 5.61
CA LEU A 139 5.90 11.23 6.81
C LEU A 139 6.59 9.87 6.94
N LEU A 140 6.76 9.14 5.83
CA LEU A 140 7.45 7.85 5.82
C LEU A 140 8.96 8.02 6.09
N GLU A 141 9.62 9.00 5.46
CA GLU A 141 11.05 9.27 5.63
C GLU A 141 11.38 9.71 7.06
N GLU A 142 10.49 10.47 7.68
CA GLU A 142 10.63 10.94 9.08
C GLU A 142 10.10 9.92 10.11
N HIS A 143 9.69 8.71 9.68
CA HIS A 143 9.13 7.66 10.55
C HIS A 143 7.92 8.12 11.38
N ILE A 144 7.11 9.03 10.83
CA ILE A 144 5.88 9.50 11.46
C ILE A 144 4.75 8.57 11.04
N GLU A 145 4.16 7.86 12.00
CA GLU A 145 2.99 7.03 11.73
C GLU A 145 1.77 7.89 11.41
N TYR A 146 1.05 7.52 10.37
CA TYR A 146 -0.16 8.20 9.92
C TYR A 146 -1.17 7.21 9.34
N GLU A 147 -2.42 7.60 9.37
CA GLU A 147 -3.48 6.92 8.63
C GLU A 147 -3.91 7.76 7.43
N VAL A 148 -4.56 7.14 6.46
CA VAL A 148 -5.00 7.82 5.23
C VAL A 148 -6.51 7.89 5.20
N ILE A 149 -7.04 9.11 5.06
CA ILE A 149 -8.47 9.39 4.95
C ILE A 149 -8.77 10.18 3.66
N SER A 150 -10.03 10.28 3.31
CA SER A 150 -10.49 11.04 2.14
C SER A 150 -11.92 11.53 2.34
N ILE A 151 -12.48 12.18 1.32
CA ILE A 151 -13.89 12.58 1.30
C ILE A 151 -14.86 11.41 1.57
N ASN A 152 -14.46 10.18 1.23
CA ASN A 152 -15.27 8.97 1.43
C ASN A 152 -15.18 8.37 2.84
N SER A 153 -14.28 8.86 3.69
CA SER A 153 -14.19 8.40 5.08
C SER A 153 -15.41 8.87 5.88
N SER A 154 -15.89 8.08 6.83
CA SER A 154 -16.99 8.48 7.70
C SER A 154 -16.60 9.67 8.58
N GLN A 155 -17.57 10.48 8.99
CA GLN A 155 -17.32 11.60 9.92
C GLN A 155 -16.81 11.09 11.27
N GLU A 156 -17.36 9.99 11.77
CA GLU A 156 -16.89 9.34 12.98
C GLU A 156 -15.39 9.01 12.89
N ARG A 157 -14.94 8.46 11.74
CA ARG A 157 -13.53 8.14 11.53
C ARG A 157 -12.67 9.40 11.51
N ILE A 158 -13.09 10.44 10.78
CA ILE A 158 -12.38 11.71 10.72
C ILE A 158 -12.23 12.31 12.12
N ASN A 159 -13.26 12.22 12.90
CA ASN A 159 -13.29 12.76 14.26
C ASN A 159 -12.42 12.00 15.26
N ASN A 160 -11.88 10.85 14.95
CA ASN A 160 -11.00 10.10 15.85
C ASN A 160 -9.54 10.58 15.83
N PHE A 161 -9.16 11.41 14.87
CA PHE A 161 -7.79 11.94 14.79
C PHE A 161 -7.61 13.21 15.63
N GLU A 162 -6.37 13.45 16.01
CA GLU A 162 -5.95 14.70 16.69
C GLU A 162 -5.41 15.71 15.68
N LEU A 163 -4.81 15.24 14.60
CA LEU A 163 -4.23 16.05 13.53
C LEU A 163 -4.63 15.51 12.16
N ILE A 164 -5.08 16.38 11.28
CA ILE A 164 -5.30 16.08 9.88
C ILE A 164 -4.41 16.97 9.02
N ILE A 165 -3.55 16.35 8.23
CA ILE A 165 -2.66 17.00 7.27
C ILE A 165 -3.36 17.05 5.93
N ILE A 166 -3.52 18.22 5.36
CA ILE A 166 -4.15 18.47 4.07
C ILE A 166 -3.07 18.98 3.11
N PRO A 167 -2.57 18.17 2.17
CA PRO A 167 -1.42 18.52 1.32
C PRO A 167 -1.67 19.66 0.35
N SER A 168 -2.92 19.86 -0.09
CA SER A 168 -3.28 20.85 -1.10
C SER A 168 -4.04 22.02 -0.49
N ALA A 169 -3.74 23.23 -0.96
CA ALA A 169 -4.51 24.42 -0.63
C ALA A 169 -5.87 24.51 -1.34
N THR A 170 -6.10 23.64 -2.33
CA THR A 170 -7.33 23.62 -3.13
C THR A 170 -8.09 22.33 -2.86
N ILE A 171 -9.22 22.46 -2.16
CA ILE A 171 -10.16 21.37 -1.88
C ILE A 171 -11.58 21.83 -2.24
N SER A 172 -12.49 20.90 -2.47
CA SER A 172 -13.88 21.20 -2.82
C SER A 172 -14.66 21.80 -1.63
N LYS A 173 -15.78 22.42 -1.94
CA LYS A 173 -16.68 22.96 -0.88
C LYS A 173 -17.24 21.84 0.02
N GLU A 174 -17.47 20.67 -0.53
CA GLU A 174 -17.94 19.50 0.20
C GLU A 174 -16.88 19.04 1.22
N GLU A 175 -15.62 18.95 0.79
CA GLU A 175 -14.49 18.60 1.66
C GLU A 175 -14.29 19.62 2.77
N VAL A 176 -14.38 20.92 2.42
CA VAL A 176 -14.31 21.99 3.42
C VAL A 176 -15.42 21.84 4.47
N THR A 177 -16.65 21.55 4.05
CA THR A 177 -17.76 21.36 5.00
C THR A 177 -17.48 20.19 5.94
N LYS A 178 -17.06 19.07 5.39
CA LYS A 178 -16.75 17.87 6.15
C LYS A 178 -15.59 18.06 7.15
N LEU A 179 -14.55 18.76 6.74
CA LEU A 179 -13.39 19.04 7.60
C LEU A 179 -13.66 20.11 8.67
N LYS A 180 -14.58 21.06 8.43
CA LYS A 180 -15.01 22.03 9.44
C LYS A 180 -15.70 21.38 10.64
N GLU A 181 -16.38 20.26 10.46
CA GLU A 181 -16.98 19.52 11.56
C GLU A 181 -15.92 18.94 12.51
N PHE A 182 -14.73 18.61 11.99
CA PHE A 182 -13.59 18.18 12.81
C PHE A 182 -13.05 19.34 13.68
N GLN A 183 -13.03 20.57 13.18
CA GLN A 183 -12.50 21.73 13.92
C GLN A 183 -13.38 22.18 15.10
N ASN A 184 -14.64 21.77 15.12
CA ASN A 184 -15.60 22.18 16.15
C ASN A 184 -15.61 21.22 17.37
N LYS A 185 -14.57 20.43 17.54
CA LYS A 185 -14.31 19.62 18.72
C LYS A 185 -13.50 20.40 19.76
#